data_dc440dfb51aacfec30c0ab9dd7264c19
#
_entry.id   dc440dfb51aacfec30c0ab9dd7264c19
#
_cell.length_a   1.000
_cell.length_b   1.000
_cell.length_c   1.000
_cell.angle_alpha   90.00
_cell.angle_beta   90.00
_cell.angle_gamma   90.00
#
_symmetry.space_group_name_H-M   'P 1'
#
loop_
_entity.id
_entity.type
_entity.pdbx_description
1 polymer ?
#
loop_
_entity_poly.entity_id
_entity_poly.type
_entity_poly.pdbx_seq_one_letter_code
_entity_poly.pdbx_strand_id
1 'polypeptide(L)'
;MLREMKRLLKFTGGGLRLIILLILRSPVDLCMTAIQAIFLQNAFNAVEQNDVGRLTIVCLVFGIANLCIFMYNGTVWSIYAPFVVRMESRLRVKLFDKITRFSYERIEATSQGEWLTRLNTDVQMPFSQPMHLPHAVNSILRLAVSAIILWSINPAVFGWNMLFLVPHIFANQFFVARVMQELNKKSLEATAKNTGEMTALITCTDVALLYDGQDYLMKRFEKSSLELLRAKMKIWKRTSLNAAIAILPFGLPGYLVLLIVSGGWIAKGLLTFGDLTAAFQYRGGVLIGSIMLINSIVSINASMAGIHRINETVHEKTEETNG
;
A
#
# COMPACT_ATOMS: atom_id res chain seq x y z
N MET A 1 -9.83 5.67 16.03
CA MET A 1 -9.69 5.51 14.59
C MET A 1 -11.03 5.67 13.84
N LEU A 2 -11.91 4.67 13.82
CA LEU A 2 -13.18 4.74 13.05
C LEU A 2 -14.07 5.92 13.46
N ARG A 3 -14.09 6.29 14.73
CA ARG A 3 -14.84 7.47 15.22
C ARG A 3 -14.29 8.78 14.67
N GLU A 4 -12.98 8.96 14.64
CA GLU A 4 -12.33 10.16 14.11
C GLU A 4 -12.53 10.30 12.60
N MET A 5 -12.36 9.21 11.87
CA MET A 5 -12.63 9.19 10.44
C MET A 5 -14.11 9.45 10.11
N LYS A 6 -15.03 8.85 10.88
CA LYS A 6 -16.47 9.11 10.73
C LYS A 6 -16.82 10.58 10.97
N ARG A 7 -16.17 11.23 11.95
CA ARG A 7 -16.36 12.67 12.23
C ARG A 7 -15.87 13.53 11.07
N LEU A 8 -14.67 13.26 10.52
CA LEU A 8 -14.16 14.00 9.37
C LEU A 8 -15.01 13.80 8.11
N LEU A 9 -15.45 12.56 7.85
CA LEU A 9 -16.33 12.27 6.73
C LEU A 9 -17.71 12.94 6.89
N LYS A 10 -18.21 13.10 8.11
CA LYS A 10 -19.41 13.88 8.39
C LYS A 10 -19.20 15.38 8.16
N PHE A 11 -18.05 15.90 8.56
CA PHE A 11 -17.67 17.30 8.35
C PHE A 11 -17.53 17.64 6.86
N THR A 12 -16.95 16.77 6.06
CA THR A 12 -16.79 16.99 4.60
C THR A 12 -18.07 16.78 3.81
N GLY A 13 -19.01 15.95 4.31
CA GLY A 13 -20.22 15.53 3.60
C GLY A 13 -19.90 14.56 2.46
N GLY A 14 -20.57 13.41 2.41
CA GLY A 14 -20.37 12.41 1.32
C GLY A 14 -19.69 11.11 1.74
N GLY A 15 -19.50 10.91 3.05
CA GLY A 15 -18.88 9.69 3.59
C GLY A 15 -19.58 8.40 3.17
N LEU A 16 -20.90 8.39 3.03
CA LEU A 16 -21.64 7.21 2.57
C LEU A 16 -21.27 6.84 1.13
N ARG A 17 -21.18 7.82 0.23
CA ARG A 17 -20.76 7.59 -1.17
C ARG A 17 -19.34 7.06 -1.25
N LEU A 18 -18.44 7.57 -0.42
CA LEU A 18 -17.07 7.06 -0.33
C LEU A 18 -17.05 5.59 0.05
N ILE A 19 -17.80 5.20 1.09
CA ILE A 19 -17.88 3.81 1.56
C ILE A 19 -18.45 2.90 0.46
N ILE A 20 -19.52 3.31 -0.22
CA ILE A 20 -20.09 2.54 -1.33
C ILE A 20 -19.05 2.32 -2.44
N LEU A 21 -18.34 3.37 -2.86
CA LEU A 21 -17.32 3.26 -3.90
C LEU A 21 -16.14 2.37 -3.47
N LEU A 22 -15.76 2.40 -2.19
CA LEU A 22 -14.73 1.53 -1.65
C LEU A 22 -15.16 0.06 -1.63
N ILE A 23 -16.42 -0.22 -1.27
CA ILE A 23 -16.99 -1.57 -1.29
C ILE A 23 -17.07 -2.09 -2.74
N LEU A 24 -17.50 -1.26 -3.69
CA LEU A 24 -17.52 -1.65 -5.10
C LEU A 24 -16.12 -1.98 -5.65
N ARG A 25 -15.11 -1.25 -5.19
CA ARG A 25 -13.73 -1.45 -5.66
C ARG A 25 -13.04 -2.66 -5.04
N SER A 26 -13.37 -3.02 -3.79
CA SER A 26 -12.61 -4.00 -3.02
C SER A 26 -12.53 -5.40 -3.68
N PRO A 27 -13.53 -5.95 -4.38
CA PRO A 27 -13.47 -7.32 -4.91
C PRO A 27 -12.64 -7.49 -6.19
N VAL A 28 -12.23 -6.41 -6.85
CA VAL A 28 -11.56 -6.48 -8.17
C VAL A 28 -10.31 -7.34 -8.15
N ASP A 29 -9.40 -7.10 -7.21
CA ASP A 29 -8.13 -7.83 -7.12
C ASP A 29 -8.33 -9.31 -6.77
N LEU A 30 -9.36 -9.62 -5.97
CA LEU A 30 -9.74 -10.99 -5.63
C LEU A 30 -10.30 -11.73 -6.85
N CYS A 31 -11.22 -11.07 -7.57
CA CYS A 31 -11.81 -11.61 -8.80
C CYS A 31 -10.76 -11.88 -9.88
N MET A 32 -9.82 -10.95 -10.07
CA MET A 32 -8.69 -11.13 -11.01
C MET A 32 -7.87 -12.37 -10.65
N THR A 33 -7.53 -12.55 -9.38
CA THR A 33 -6.74 -13.72 -8.93
C THR A 33 -7.50 -15.02 -9.12
N ALA A 34 -8.77 -15.04 -8.78
CA ALA A 34 -9.62 -16.25 -8.93
C ALA A 34 -9.81 -16.63 -10.41
N ILE A 35 -10.12 -15.65 -11.26
CA ILE A 35 -10.29 -15.87 -12.71
C ILE A 35 -9.01 -16.37 -13.35
N GLN A 36 -7.86 -15.82 -12.97
CA GLN A 36 -6.57 -16.26 -13.50
C GLN A 36 -6.24 -17.70 -13.05
N ALA A 37 -6.54 -18.06 -11.81
CA ALA A 37 -6.31 -19.42 -11.32
C ALA A 37 -7.23 -20.43 -12.00
N ILE A 38 -8.52 -20.13 -12.13
CA ILE A 38 -9.51 -20.99 -12.82
C ILE A 38 -9.15 -21.14 -14.30
N PHE A 39 -8.71 -20.07 -14.95
CA PHE A 39 -8.23 -20.12 -16.33
C PHE A 39 -7.07 -21.09 -16.49
N LEU A 40 -5.99 -20.90 -15.70
CA LEU A 40 -4.82 -21.74 -15.79
C LEU A 40 -5.16 -23.21 -15.51
N GLN A 41 -5.95 -23.49 -14.49
CA GLN A 41 -6.38 -24.85 -14.17
C GLN A 41 -7.11 -25.52 -15.35
N ASN A 42 -8.10 -24.84 -15.93
CA ASN A 42 -8.88 -25.41 -17.04
C ASN A 42 -8.08 -25.46 -18.34
N ALA A 43 -7.21 -24.49 -18.61
CA ALA A 43 -6.39 -24.48 -19.80
C ALA A 43 -5.38 -25.65 -19.79
N PHE A 44 -4.68 -25.87 -18.68
CA PHE A 44 -3.75 -27.00 -18.55
C PHE A 44 -4.46 -28.35 -18.60
N ASN A 45 -5.65 -28.49 -17.99
CA ASN A 45 -6.44 -29.71 -18.08
C ASN A 45 -6.92 -29.96 -19.52
N ALA A 46 -7.28 -28.94 -20.28
CA ALA A 46 -7.65 -29.07 -21.69
C ALA A 46 -6.46 -29.50 -22.56
N VAL A 47 -5.27 -28.95 -22.29
CA VAL A 47 -4.02 -29.35 -22.97
C VAL A 47 -3.67 -30.81 -22.65
N GLU A 48 -3.78 -31.22 -21.39
CA GLU A 48 -3.52 -32.61 -20.95
C GLU A 48 -4.43 -33.62 -21.67
N GLN A 49 -5.69 -33.23 -21.90
CA GLN A 49 -6.69 -34.03 -22.61
C GLN A 49 -6.59 -33.90 -24.15
N ASN A 50 -5.66 -33.10 -24.69
CA ASN A 50 -5.55 -32.76 -26.11
C ASN A 50 -6.87 -32.20 -26.71
N ASP A 51 -7.70 -31.53 -25.90
CA ASP A 51 -8.95 -30.94 -26.33
C ASP A 51 -8.77 -29.47 -26.72
N VAL A 52 -8.46 -29.24 -28.00
CA VAL A 52 -8.27 -27.90 -28.56
C VAL A 52 -9.56 -27.08 -28.52
N GLY A 53 -10.72 -27.73 -28.68
CA GLY A 53 -12.02 -27.04 -28.62
C GLY A 53 -12.28 -26.45 -27.22
N ARG A 54 -12.06 -27.25 -26.18
CA ARG A 54 -12.18 -26.82 -24.79
C ARG A 54 -11.18 -25.71 -24.46
N LEU A 55 -9.90 -25.84 -24.90
CA LEU A 55 -8.88 -24.81 -24.71
C LEU A 55 -9.31 -23.48 -25.32
N THR A 56 -9.84 -23.49 -26.55
CA THR A 56 -10.31 -22.29 -27.23
C THR A 56 -11.45 -21.59 -26.45
N ILE A 57 -12.42 -22.38 -25.98
CA ILE A 57 -13.53 -21.85 -25.15
C ILE A 57 -13.00 -21.22 -23.86
N VAL A 58 -12.08 -21.89 -23.18
CA VAL A 58 -11.48 -21.40 -21.92
C VAL A 58 -10.73 -20.08 -22.16
N CYS A 59 -9.97 -19.97 -23.26
CA CYS A 59 -9.29 -18.73 -23.63
C CYS A 59 -10.25 -17.59 -23.94
N LEU A 60 -11.34 -17.87 -24.69
CA LEU A 60 -12.37 -16.86 -25.00
C LEU A 60 -13.07 -16.37 -23.72
N VAL A 61 -13.51 -17.29 -22.86
CA VAL A 61 -14.16 -16.94 -21.58
C VAL A 61 -13.20 -16.10 -20.70
N PHE A 62 -11.92 -16.47 -20.62
CA PHE A 62 -10.92 -15.70 -19.90
C PHE A 62 -10.74 -14.29 -20.48
N GLY A 63 -10.64 -14.17 -21.81
CA GLY A 63 -10.54 -12.88 -22.49
C GLY A 63 -11.74 -11.96 -22.19
N ILE A 64 -12.96 -12.51 -22.31
CA ILE A 64 -14.19 -11.77 -22.01
C ILE A 64 -14.24 -11.38 -20.53
N ALA A 65 -13.93 -12.29 -19.62
CA ALA A 65 -13.94 -12.03 -18.18
C ALA A 65 -12.95 -10.92 -17.79
N ASN A 66 -11.71 -10.94 -18.34
CA ASN A 66 -10.73 -9.89 -18.12
C ASN A 66 -11.20 -8.54 -18.70
N LEU A 67 -11.79 -8.54 -19.89
CA LEU A 67 -12.35 -7.33 -20.50
C LEU A 67 -13.46 -6.73 -19.61
N CYS A 68 -14.36 -7.56 -19.10
CA CYS A 68 -15.41 -7.12 -18.18
C CYS A 68 -14.85 -6.52 -16.89
N ILE A 69 -13.83 -7.16 -16.28
CA ILE A 69 -13.17 -6.63 -15.08
C ILE A 69 -12.42 -5.33 -15.38
N PHE A 70 -11.73 -5.26 -16.51
CA PHE A 70 -11.03 -4.04 -16.94
C PHE A 70 -12.01 -2.86 -17.09
N MET A 71 -13.12 -3.08 -17.80
CA MET A 71 -14.18 -2.07 -17.97
C MET A 71 -14.80 -1.68 -16.63
N TYR A 72 -15.09 -2.65 -15.78
CA TYR A 72 -15.62 -2.41 -14.44
C TYR A 72 -14.63 -1.58 -13.58
N ASN A 73 -13.38 -1.99 -13.51
CA ASN A 73 -12.34 -1.29 -12.75
C ASN A 73 -12.14 0.14 -13.27
N GLY A 74 -12.09 0.32 -14.59
CA GLY A 74 -11.97 1.64 -15.21
C GLY A 74 -13.15 2.55 -14.88
N THR A 75 -14.37 2.02 -14.94
CA THR A 75 -15.59 2.77 -14.59
C THR A 75 -15.61 3.16 -13.11
N VAL A 76 -15.35 2.22 -12.22
CA VAL A 76 -15.29 2.50 -10.78
C VAL A 76 -14.19 3.52 -10.45
N TRP A 77 -13.01 3.41 -11.09
CA TRP A 77 -11.91 4.35 -10.87
C TRP A 77 -12.21 5.75 -11.39
N SER A 78 -12.83 5.86 -12.56
CA SER A 78 -13.19 7.17 -13.15
C SER A 78 -14.24 7.92 -12.32
N ILE A 79 -15.05 7.22 -11.53
CA ILE A 79 -15.99 7.83 -10.58
C ILE A 79 -15.32 8.13 -9.24
N TYR A 80 -14.51 7.20 -8.76
CA TYR A 80 -13.87 7.27 -7.46
C TYR A 80 -12.82 8.39 -7.37
N ALA A 81 -11.89 8.47 -8.33
CA ALA A 81 -10.78 9.40 -8.26
C ALA A 81 -11.22 10.88 -8.22
N PRO A 82 -12.10 11.37 -9.10
CA PRO A 82 -12.60 12.74 -9.02
C PRO A 82 -13.41 13.02 -7.76
N PHE A 83 -14.12 12.01 -7.24
CA PHE A 83 -14.87 12.15 -5.99
C PHE A 83 -13.95 12.37 -4.80
N VAL A 84 -12.87 11.60 -4.69
CA VAL A 84 -11.87 11.76 -3.61
C VAL A 84 -11.20 13.12 -3.68
N VAL A 85 -10.76 13.56 -4.86
CA VAL A 85 -10.14 14.89 -5.05
C VAL A 85 -11.09 16.02 -4.65
N ARG A 86 -12.37 15.90 -5.00
CA ARG A 86 -13.38 16.91 -4.60
C ARG A 86 -13.59 16.91 -3.07
N MET A 87 -13.58 15.75 -2.43
CA MET A 87 -13.70 15.67 -0.96
C MET A 87 -12.47 16.26 -0.27
N GLU A 88 -11.28 15.98 -0.77
CA GLU A 88 -10.02 16.58 -0.28
C GLU A 88 -10.07 18.12 -0.39
N SER A 89 -10.43 18.62 -1.56
CA SER A 89 -10.57 20.05 -1.81
C SER A 89 -11.60 20.70 -0.86
N ARG A 90 -12.76 20.06 -0.65
CA ARG A 90 -13.77 20.55 0.29
C ARG A 90 -13.25 20.56 1.73
N LEU A 91 -12.50 19.54 2.15
CA LEU A 91 -11.91 19.54 3.49
C LEU A 91 -10.90 20.67 3.63
N ARG A 92 -10.05 20.89 2.62
CA ARG A 92 -9.05 21.96 2.61
C ARG A 92 -9.69 23.35 2.75
N VAL A 93 -10.73 23.62 1.96
CA VAL A 93 -11.46 24.90 2.01
C VAL A 93 -12.12 25.09 3.37
N LYS A 94 -12.82 24.08 3.90
CA LYS A 94 -13.46 24.16 5.21
C LYS A 94 -12.47 24.31 6.37
N LEU A 95 -11.32 23.65 6.26
CA LEU A 95 -10.25 23.76 7.26
C LEU A 95 -9.63 25.17 7.21
N PHE A 96 -9.40 25.71 6.02
CA PHE A 96 -8.90 27.06 5.83
C PHE A 96 -9.87 28.11 6.39
N ASP A 97 -11.15 28.02 6.02
CA ASP A 97 -12.20 28.91 6.56
C ASP A 97 -12.24 28.85 8.10
N LYS A 98 -12.07 27.67 8.68
CA LYS A 98 -12.03 27.51 10.12
C LYS A 98 -10.78 28.14 10.76
N ILE A 99 -9.61 27.98 10.15
CA ILE A 99 -8.35 28.55 10.65
C ILE A 99 -8.42 30.09 10.63
N THR A 100 -9.04 30.69 9.60
CA THR A 100 -9.19 32.15 9.52
C THR A 100 -10.12 32.74 10.60
N ARG A 101 -10.87 31.89 11.28
CA ARG A 101 -11.75 32.29 12.40
C ARG A 101 -11.16 32.00 13.78
N PHE A 102 -9.91 31.57 13.87
CA PHE A 102 -9.19 31.41 15.13
C PHE A 102 -8.73 32.76 15.69
N SER A 103 -8.56 32.83 17.00
CA SER A 103 -7.98 34.00 17.65
C SER A 103 -6.55 34.25 17.16
N TYR A 104 -6.13 35.51 17.19
CA TYR A 104 -4.76 35.91 16.80
C TYR A 104 -3.72 35.14 17.62
N GLU A 105 -3.92 35.01 18.92
CA GLU A 105 -3.05 34.27 19.82
C GLU A 105 -2.87 32.81 19.37
N ARG A 106 -3.96 32.20 18.92
CA ARG A 106 -3.92 30.79 18.43
C ARG A 106 -3.18 30.64 17.12
N ILE A 107 -3.32 31.61 16.23
CA ILE A 107 -2.61 31.62 14.94
C ILE A 107 -1.11 31.80 15.17
N GLU A 108 -0.73 32.72 16.08
CA GLU A 108 0.66 33.05 16.40
C GLU A 108 1.36 31.89 17.17
N ALA A 109 0.63 31.19 18.03
CA ALA A 109 1.13 30.05 18.79
C ALA A 109 1.54 28.85 17.90
N THR A 110 1.11 28.82 16.65
CA THR A 110 1.41 27.73 15.69
C THR A 110 2.24 28.27 14.55
N SER A 111 3.36 27.62 14.25
CA SER A 111 4.24 28.06 13.17
C SER A 111 3.54 28.04 11.80
N GLN A 112 3.90 28.96 10.90
CA GLN A 112 3.37 28.99 9.53
C GLN A 112 3.59 27.67 8.79
N GLY A 113 4.76 27.03 9.01
CA GLY A 113 5.09 25.73 8.42
C GLY A 113 4.15 24.61 8.90
N GLU A 114 3.70 24.66 10.15
CA GLU A 114 2.74 23.70 10.69
C GLU A 114 1.36 23.89 10.06
N TRP A 115 0.87 25.14 9.93
CA TRP A 115 -0.39 25.41 9.23
C TRP A 115 -0.35 24.94 7.76
N LEU A 116 0.75 25.19 7.05
CA LEU A 116 0.93 24.70 5.69
C LEU A 116 0.94 23.17 5.63
N THR A 117 1.55 22.49 6.61
CA THR A 117 1.54 21.03 6.70
C THR A 117 0.13 20.50 6.91
N ARG A 118 -0.66 21.10 7.81
CA ARG A 118 -2.06 20.73 8.04
C ARG A 118 -2.91 20.91 6.79
N LEU A 119 -2.77 22.03 6.07
CA LEU A 119 -3.55 22.33 4.87
C LEU A 119 -3.14 21.54 3.63
N ASN A 120 -1.89 21.13 3.49
CA ASN A 120 -1.40 20.42 2.32
C ASN A 120 -1.29 18.91 2.55
N THR A 121 -0.51 18.49 3.54
CA THR A 121 -0.16 17.09 3.74
C THR A 121 -1.21 16.36 4.57
N ASP A 122 -1.60 16.92 5.71
CA ASP A 122 -2.51 16.24 6.63
C ASP A 122 -3.93 16.11 6.06
N VAL A 123 -4.39 17.10 5.26
CA VAL A 123 -5.68 17.05 4.56
C VAL A 123 -5.82 15.84 3.63
N GLN A 124 -4.72 15.33 3.08
CA GLN A 124 -4.74 14.15 2.22
C GLN A 124 -4.88 12.83 3.02
N MET A 125 -4.44 12.81 4.28
CA MET A 125 -4.41 11.60 5.11
C MET A 125 -5.77 10.91 5.28
N PRO A 126 -6.90 11.61 5.53
CA PRO A 126 -8.21 11.00 5.62
C PRO A 126 -8.68 10.31 4.34
N PHE A 127 -8.16 10.72 3.18
CA PHE A 127 -8.54 10.20 1.87
C PHE A 127 -7.58 9.12 1.37
N SER A 128 -6.33 9.14 1.78
CA SER A 128 -5.39 8.05 1.53
C SER A 128 -5.70 6.81 2.37
N GLN A 129 -6.08 7.01 3.64
CA GLN A 129 -6.41 5.93 4.57
C GLN A 129 -7.61 5.05 4.13
N PRO A 130 -8.75 5.60 3.67
CA PRO A 130 -9.84 4.78 3.16
C PRO A 130 -9.46 3.83 2.03
N MET A 131 -8.41 4.16 1.24
CA MET A 131 -7.90 3.23 0.23
C MET A 131 -7.19 2.02 0.86
N HIS A 132 -6.53 2.17 2.00
CA HIS A 132 -5.83 1.08 2.67
C HIS A 132 -6.79 0.11 3.38
N LEU A 133 -7.96 0.57 3.82
CA LEU A 133 -8.98 -0.29 4.45
C LEU A 133 -9.53 -1.37 3.51
N PRO A 134 -10.02 -1.05 2.28
CA PRO A 134 -10.42 -2.06 1.31
C PRO A 134 -9.27 -2.99 0.92
N HIS A 135 -8.04 -2.46 0.79
CA HIS A 135 -6.88 -3.30 0.53
C HIS A 135 -6.60 -4.29 1.67
N ALA A 136 -6.76 -3.87 2.94
CA ALA A 136 -6.64 -4.77 4.07
C ALA A 136 -7.72 -5.85 4.07
N VAL A 137 -8.99 -5.48 3.84
CA VAL A 137 -10.12 -6.43 3.74
C VAL A 137 -9.92 -7.39 2.57
N ASN A 138 -9.56 -6.86 1.40
CA ASN A 138 -9.29 -7.69 0.21
C ASN A 138 -8.11 -8.64 0.45
N SER A 139 -7.07 -8.21 1.16
CA SER A 139 -5.95 -9.06 1.54
C SER A 139 -6.37 -10.20 2.46
N ILE A 140 -7.22 -9.95 3.45
CA ILE A 140 -7.77 -10.98 4.33
C ILE A 140 -8.62 -11.98 3.53
N LEU A 141 -9.52 -11.48 2.66
CA LEU A 141 -10.33 -12.33 1.80
C LEU A 141 -9.46 -13.16 0.85
N ARG A 142 -8.44 -12.56 0.26
CA ARG A 142 -7.49 -13.24 -0.62
C ARG A 142 -6.74 -14.35 0.11
N LEU A 143 -6.26 -14.08 1.33
CA LEU A 143 -5.64 -15.08 2.18
C LEU A 143 -6.58 -16.24 2.47
N ALA A 144 -7.80 -15.93 2.93
CA ALA A 144 -8.80 -16.95 3.27
C ALA A 144 -9.20 -17.80 2.06
N VAL A 145 -9.57 -17.16 0.96
CA VAL A 145 -9.98 -17.85 -0.28
C VAL A 145 -8.83 -18.69 -0.84
N SER A 146 -7.61 -18.13 -0.92
CA SER A 146 -6.45 -18.88 -1.42
C SER A 146 -6.11 -20.07 -0.53
N ALA A 147 -6.20 -19.94 0.79
CA ALA A 147 -5.95 -21.02 1.73
C ALA A 147 -7.02 -22.12 1.64
N ILE A 148 -8.30 -21.75 1.57
CA ILE A 148 -9.42 -22.69 1.45
C ILE A 148 -9.31 -23.49 0.15
N ILE A 149 -9.06 -22.81 -0.98
CA ILE A 149 -8.95 -23.49 -2.28
C ILE A 149 -7.72 -24.39 -2.32
N LEU A 150 -6.58 -23.93 -1.81
CA LEU A 150 -5.37 -24.74 -1.74
C LEU A 150 -5.57 -26.00 -0.87
N TRP A 151 -6.31 -25.87 0.24
CA TRP A 151 -6.72 -27.00 1.06
C TRP A 151 -7.65 -27.95 0.31
N SER A 152 -8.62 -27.43 -0.46
CA SER A 152 -9.58 -28.23 -1.23
C SER A 152 -8.94 -29.01 -2.38
N ILE A 153 -7.87 -28.48 -2.99
CA ILE A 153 -7.10 -29.19 -4.00
C ILE A 153 -6.44 -30.42 -3.39
N ASN A 154 -5.66 -30.26 -2.36
CA ASN A 154 -5.05 -31.35 -1.62
C ASN A 154 -4.50 -30.89 -0.25
N PRO A 155 -4.97 -31.47 0.89
CA PRO A 155 -4.50 -31.09 2.22
C PRO A 155 -3.01 -31.30 2.45
N ALA A 156 -2.39 -32.32 1.84
CA ALA A 156 -0.96 -32.54 1.97
C ALA A 156 -0.14 -31.49 1.22
N VAL A 157 -0.56 -31.11 0.02
CA VAL A 157 0.03 -30.00 -0.75
C VAL A 157 -0.10 -28.69 0.01
N PHE A 158 -1.24 -28.44 0.64
CA PHE A 158 -1.44 -27.28 1.52
C PHE A 158 -0.46 -27.28 2.69
N GLY A 159 -0.36 -28.39 3.41
CA GLY A 159 0.52 -28.54 4.59
C GLY A 159 1.99 -28.26 4.25
N TRP A 160 2.52 -28.91 3.20
CA TRP A 160 3.87 -28.66 2.72
C TRP A 160 4.10 -27.22 2.28
N ASN A 161 3.10 -26.62 1.64
CA ASN A 161 3.18 -25.23 1.21
C ASN A 161 3.27 -24.27 2.40
N MET A 162 2.42 -24.49 3.43
CA MET A 162 2.41 -23.65 4.63
C MET A 162 3.71 -23.78 5.44
N LEU A 163 4.33 -24.97 5.45
CA LEU A 163 5.61 -25.21 6.13
C LEU A 163 6.73 -24.28 5.65
N PHE A 164 6.75 -23.92 4.36
CA PHE A 164 7.75 -23.00 3.80
C PHE A 164 7.24 -21.56 3.75
N LEU A 165 5.95 -21.35 3.55
CA LEU A 165 5.37 -20.03 3.37
C LEU A 165 5.29 -19.24 4.70
N VAL A 166 4.90 -19.91 5.78
CA VAL A 166 4.79 -19.27 7.10
C VAL A 166 6.15 -18.76 7.60
N PRO A 167 7.24 -19.57 7.62
CA PRO A 167 8.56 -19.06 7.97
C PRO A 167 9.05 -17.94 7.03
N HIS A 168 8.71 -18.01 5.74
CA HIS A 168 9.04 -16.95 4.78
C HIS A 168 8.40 -15.61 5.16
N ILE A 169 7.10 -15.61 5.48
CA ILE A 169 6.37 -14.41 5.91
C ILE A 169 6.97 -13.87 7.21
N PHE A 170 7.21 -14.75 8.18
CA PHE A 170 7.81 -14.35 9.47
C PHE A 170 9.23 -13.79 9.31
N ALA A 171 10.08 -14.44 8.52
CA ALA A 171 11.44 -13.97 8.27
C ALA A 171 11.44 -12.58 7.62
N ASN A 172 10.62 -12.38 6.58
CA ASN A 172 10.47 -11.06 5.96
C ASN A 172 9.99 -10.01 6.96
N GLN A 173 9.00 -10.33 7.78
CA GLN A 173 8.38 -9.36 8.66
C GLN A 173 9.25 -9.00 9.86
N PHE A 174 9.89 -9.99 10.49
CA PHE A 174 10.66 -9.76 11.72
C PHE A 174 12.06 -9.21 11.45
N PHE A 175 12.78 -9.79 10.51
CA PHE A 175 14.18 -9.39 10.26
C PHE A 175 14.27 -8.17 9.34
N VAL A 176 13.39 -8.07 8.35
CA VAL A 176 13.43 -6.98 7.37
C VAL A 176 12.84 -5.71 7.95
N ALA A 177 11.69 -5.80 8.64
CA ALA A 177 10.97 -4.62 9.09
C ALA A 177 11.75 -3.80 10.12
N ARG A 178 12.39 -4.44 11.12
CA ARG A 178 13.19 -3.73 12.14
C ARG A 178 14.36 -2.97 11.54
N VAL A 179 15.13 -3.63 10.67
CA VAL A 179 16.30 -3.00 10.03
C VAL A 179 15.83 -1.86 9.11
N MET A 180 14.74 -2.04 8.39
CA MET A 180 14.19 -1.00 7.52
C MET A 180 13.65 0.20 8.29
N GLN A 181 13.02 -0.02 9.44
CA GLN A 181 12.58 1.08 10.32
C GLN A 181 13.74 1.96 10.79
N GLU A 182 14.85 1.35 11.21
CA GLU A 182 16.04 2.10 11.63
C GLU A 182 16.67 2.87 10.47
N LEU A 183 16.83 2.24 9.31
CA LEU A 183 17.35 2.90 8.12
C LEU A 183 16.45 4.04 7.63
N ASN A 184 15.13 3.85 7.67
CA ASN A 184 14.16 4.89 7.33
C ASN A 184 14.26 6.07 8.30
N LYS A 185 14.38 5.82 9.61
CA LYS A 185 14.59 6.89 10.61
C LYS A 185 15.83 7.71 10.30
N LYS A 186 16.96 7.07 10.05
CA LYS A 186 18.22 7.75 9.66
C LYS A 186 18.09 8.54 8.35
N SER A 187 17.32 8.01 7.39
CA SER A 187 17.04 8.72 6.15
C SER A 187 16.16 9.96 6.37
N LEU A 188 15.16 9.87 7.25
CA LEU A 188 14.33 11.03 7.63
C LEU A 188 15.13 12.11 8.32
N GLU A 189 16.03 11.75 9.25
CA GLU A 189 16.94 12.69 9.91
C GLU A 189 17.87 13.37 8.89
N ALA A 190 18.45 12.62 7.95
CA ALA A 190 19.26 13.17 6.88
C ALA A 190 18.45 14.05 5.92
N THR A 191 17.19 13.71 5.64
CA THR A 191 16.29 14.54 4.84
C THR A 191 16.00 15.86 5.55
N ALA A 192 15.65 15.83 6.83
CA ALA A 192 15.39 17.03 7.61
C ALA A 192 16.61 17.98 7.64
N LYS A 193 17.82 17.42 7.85
CA LYS A 193 19.07 18.16 7.80
C LYS A 193 19.30 18.80 6.43
N ASN A 194 19.15 18.03 5.36
CA ASN A 194 19.35 18.53 3.99
C ASN A 194 18.32 19.62 3.63
N THR A 195 17.06 19.45 4.05
CA THR A 195 16.03 20.50 3.87
C THR A 195 16.38 21.76 4.66
N GLY A 196 16.90 21.62 5.88
CA GLY A 196 17.36 22.77 6.66
C GLY A 196 18.49 23.53 5.99
N GLU A 197 19.52 22.84 5.47
CA GLU A 197 20.61 23.47 4.71
C GLU A 197 20.12 24.11 3.39
N MET A 198 19.19 23.48 2.70
CA MET A 198 18.55 24.05 1.52
C MET A 198 17.77 25.33 1.85
N THR A 199 17.03 25.32 2.94
CA THR A 199 16.30 26.50 3.43
C THR A 199 17.28 27.64 3.78
N ALA A 200 18.35 27.32 4.50
CA ALA A 200 19.39 28.29 4.84
C ALA A 200 20.06 28.88 3.59
N LEU A 201 20.33 28.06 2.58
CA LEU A 201 20.90 28.51 1.30
C LEU A 201 19.96 29.50 0.58
N ILE A 202 18.64 29.24 0.60
CA ILE A 202 17.65 30.12 -0.04
C ILE A 202 17.46 31.41 0.78
N THR A 203 17.28 31.31 2.10
CA THR A 203 16.94 32.46 2.94
C THR A 203 18.14 33.38 3.22
N CYS A 204 19.36 32.83 3.20
CA CYS A 204 20.59 33.60 3.45
C CYS A 204 21.31 33.99 2.15
N THR A 205 20.70 33.82 0.98
CA THR A 205 21.33 34.14 -0.32
C THR A 205 21.79 35.60 -0.39
N ASP A 206 20.95 36.54 0.02
CA ASP A 206 21.29 37.97 -0.02
C ASP A 206 22.47 38.29 0.89
N VAL A 207 22.50 37.74 2.09
CA VAL A 207 23.62 37.89 3.04
C VAL A 207 24.88 37.25 2.49
N ALA A 208 24.76 36.05 1.91
CA ALA A 208 25.89 35.35 1.32
C ALA A 208 26.50 36.11 0.13
N LEU A 209 25.67 36.78 -0.66
CA LEU A 209 26.13 37.66 -1.74
C LEU A 209 26.91 38.89 -1.22
N LEU A 210 26.43 39.48 -0.13
CA LEU A 210 27.07 40.65 0.47
C LEU A 210 28.44 40.34 1.12
N TYR A 211 28.61 39.14 1.65
CA TYR A 211 29.82 38.72 2.42
C TYR A 211 30.65 37.67 1.69
N ASP A 212 30.41 37.43 0.39
CA ASP A 212 31.11 36.41 -0.41
C ASP A 212 31.08 34.99 0.21
N GLY A 213 29.95 34.68 0.86
CA GLY A 213 29.75 33.44 1.61
C GLY A 213 29.09 32.31 0.85
N GLN A 214 28.86 32.44 -0.47
CA GLN A 214 28.10 31.47 -1.30
C GLN A 214 28.76 30.10 -1.31
N ASP A 215 30.08 30.04 -1.46
CA ASP A 215 30.84 28.80 -1.46
C ASP A 215 30.74 28.03 -0.13
N TYR A 216 30.64 28.76 0.99
CA TYR A 216 30.46 28.13 2.29
C TYR A 216 29.08 27.49 2.41
N LEU A 217 28.02 28.18 2.01
CA LEU A 217 26.66 27.61 2.03
C LEU A 217 26.53 26.44 1.07
N MET A 218 27.09 26.54 -0.14
CA MET A 218 27.07 25.48 -1.13
C MET A 218 27.79 24.21 -0.62
N LYS A 219 28.96 24.35 -0.01
CA LYS A 219 29.70 23.21 0.58
C LYS A 219 28.90 22.54 1.70
N ARG A 220 28.19 23.30 2.53
CA ARG A 220 27.32 22.75 3.58
C ARG A 220 26.16 21.95 2.98
N PHE A 221 25.48 22.52 1.97
CA PHE A 221 24.39 21.86 1.27
C PHE A 221 24.89 20.59 0.56
N GLU A 222 26.00 20.65 -0.15
CA GLU A 222 26.61 19.49 -0.82
C GLU A 222 26.92 18.36 0.18
N LYS A 223 27.52 18.69 1.32
CA LYS A 223 27.80 17.72 2.38
C LYS A 223 26.53 17.06 2.91
N SER A 224 25.47 17.82 3.18
CA SER A 224 24.20 17.29 3.65
C SER A 224 23.51 16.45 2.58
N SER A 225 23.60 16.82 1.31
CA SER A 225 23.09 16.06 0.16
C SER A 225 23.80 14.72 -0.02
N LEU A 226 25.12 14.69 0.19
CA LEU A 226 25.89 13.44 0.18
C LEU A 226 25.53 12.52 1.36
N GLU A 227 25.29 13.08 2.55
CA GLU A 227 24.79 12.30 3.70
C GLU A 227 23.42 11.69 3.41
N LEU A 228 22.50 12.45 2.83
CA LEU A 228 21.18 11.97 2.41
C LEU A 228 21.28 10.89 1.33
N LEU A 229 22.13 11.09 0.32
CA LEU A 229 22.40 10.10 -0.72
C LEU A 229 22.89 8.78 -0.09
N ARG A 230 23.86 8.84 0.81
CA ARG A 230 24.40 7.65 1.51
C ARG A 230 23.32 6.93 2.32
N ALA A 231 22.46 7.69 3.03
CA ALA A 231 21.35 7.11 3.79
C ALA A 231 20.35 6.40 2.89
N LYS A 232 19.93 7.03 1.78
CA LYS A 232 19.04 6.43 0.78
C LYS A 232 19.67 5.21 0.08
N MET A 233 20.94 5.29 -0.29
CA MET A 233 21.65 4.15 -0.89
C MET A 233 21.71 2.94 0.05
N LYS A 234 21.88 3.14 1.37
CA LYS A 234 21.82 2.05 2.36
C LYS A 234 20.44 1.37 2.36
N ILE A 235 19.36 2.14 2.28
CA ILE A 235 18.00 1.60 2.16
C ILE A 235 17.88 0.76 0.89
N TRP A 236 18.26 1.29 -0.26
CA TRP A 236 18.17 0.58 -1.55
C TRP A 236 18.98 -0.72 -1.56
N LYS A 237 20.25 -0.65 -1.11
CA LYS A 237 21.10 -1.85 -1.00
C LYS A 237 20.48 -2.90 -0.07
N ARG A 238 19.93 -2.47 1.08
CA ARG A 238 19.31 -3.41 2.02
C ARG A 238 18.00 -3.98 1.46
N THR A 239 17.20 -3.17 0.79
CA THR A 239 15.97 -3.65 0.12
C THR A 239 16.28 -4.71 -0.94
N SER A 240 17.28 -4.47 -1.78
CA SER A 240 17.71 -5.45 -2.79
C SER A 240 18.24 -6.74 -2.17
N LEU A 241 19.06 -6.62 -1.12
CA LEU A 241 19.56 -7.79 -0.38
C LEU A 241 18.43 -8.58 0.30
N ASN A 242 17.47 -7.87 0.90
CA ASN A 242 16.31 -8.48 1.53
C ASN A 242 15.45 -9.25 0.51
N ALA A 243 15.25 -8.67 -0.69
CA ALA A 243 14.53 -9.36 -1.76
C ALA A 243 15.25 -10.66 -2.17
N ALA A 244 16.58 -10.64 -2.30
CA ALA A 244 17.37 -11.83 -2.61
C ALA A 244 17.29 -12.88 -1.48
N ILE A 245 17.47 -12.46 -0.22
CA ILE A 245 17.40 -13.36 0.95
C ILE A 245 15.99 -13.96 1.10
N ALA A 246 14.95 -13.19 0.82
CA ALA A 246 13.58 -13.69 0.90
C ALA A 246 13.30 -14.78 -0.14
N ILE A 247 13.83 -14.64 -1.36
CA ILE A 247 13.61 -15.59 -2.45
C ILE A 247 14.38 -16.91 -2.23
N LEU A 248 15.65 -16.84 -1.81
CA LEU A 248 16.54 -17.98 -1.77
C LEU A 248 16.16 -19.04 -0.74
N PRO A 249 16.00 -18.77 0.59
CA PRO A 249 15.85 -19.82 1.58
C PRO A 249 14.42 -20.38 1.70
N PHE A 250 13.39 -19.61 1.34
CA PHE A 250 12.00 -20.01 1.52
C PHE A 250 11.13 -19.88 0.28
N GLY A 251 11.42 -18.93 -0.59
CA GLY A 251 10.68 -18.72 -1.82
C GLY A 251 10.92 -19.87 -2.80
N LEU A 252 12.15 -20.01 -3.27
CA LEU A 252 12.54 -21.03 -4.26
C LEU A 252 12.36 -22.45 -3.74
N PRO A 253 12.85 -22.84 -2.53
CA PRO A 253 12.61 -24.19 -2.01
C PRO A 253 11.14 -24.52 -1.86
N GLY A 254 10.31 -23.58 -1.44
CA GLY A 254 8.88 -23.81 -1.34
C GLY A 254 8.21 -24.05 -2.69
N TYR A 255 8.68 -23.46 -3.79
CA TYR A 255 8.22 -23.79 -5.14
C TYR A 255 8.70 -25.18 -5.60
N LEU A 256 9.96 -25.52 -5.32
CA LEU A 256 10.51 -26.85 -5.64
C LEU A 256 9.78 -27.95 -4.89
N VAL A 257 9.54 -27.77 -3.60
CA VAL A 257 8.77 -28.75 -2.78
C VAL A 257 7.36 -28.90 -3.31
N LEU A 258 6.67 -27.76 -3.63
CA LEU A 258 5.34 -27.82 -4.21
C LEU A 258 5.34 -28.61 -5.53
N LEU A 259 6.33 -28.40 -6.40
CA LEU A 259 6.48 -29.12 -7.67
C LEU A 259 6.72 -30.61 -7.45
N ILE A 260 7.65 -30.98 -6.56
CA ILE A 260 8.00 -32.37 -6.27
C ILE A 260 6.82 -33.12 -5.64
N VAL A 261 6.20 -32.53 -4.63
CA VAL A 261 5.06 -33.14 -3.93
C VAL A 261 3.87 -33.28 -4.88
N SER A 262 3.48 -32.22 -5.59
CA SER A 262 2.36 -32.30 -6.53
C SER A 262 2.66 -33.20 -7.71
N GLY A 263 3.90 -33.19 -8.22
CA GLY A 263 4.34 -34.11 -9.28
C GLY A 263 4.22 -35.58 -8.88
N GLY A 264 4.57 -35.92 -7.62
CA GLY A 264 4.37 -37.26 -7.08
C GLY A 264 2.89 -37.66 -6.98
N TRP A 265 2.00 -36.74 -6.72
CA TRP A 265 0.55 -36.97 -6.69
C TRP A 265 -0.06 -37.05 -8.09
N ILE A 266 0.48 -36.27 -9.06
CA ILE A 266 0.10 -36.36 -10.47
C ILE A 266 0.50 -37.74 -11.03
N ALA A 267 1.70 -38.21 -10.74
CA ALA A 267 2.16 -39.53 -11.17
C ALA A 267 1.29 -40.70 -10.61
N LYS A 268 0.61 -40.47 -9.49
CA LYS A 268 -0.35 -41.41 -8.92
C LYS A 268 -1.80 -41.22 -9.45
N GLY A 269 -2.02 -40.28 -10.34
CA GLY A 269 -3.36 -39.97 -10.88
C GLY A 269 -4.30 -39.27 -9.89
N LEU A 270 -3.77 -38.74 -8.77
CA LEU A 270 -4.57 -38.10 -7.72
C LEU A 270 -4.69 -36.58 -7.89
N LEU A 271 -3.87 -35.97 -8.74
CA LEU A 271 -3.94 -34.55 -9.12
C LEU A 271 -3.74 -34.42 -10.62
N THR A 272 -4.23 -33.31 -11.19
CA THR A 272 -4.01 -32.92 -12.59
C THR A 272 -2.91 -31.86 -12.70
N PHE A 273 -2.37 -31.63 -13.89
CA PHE A 273 -1.48 -30.50 -14.15
C PHE A 273 -2.16 -29.15 -13.91
N GLY A 274 -3.48 -29.07 -14.17
CA GLY A 274 -4.29 -27.92 -13.84
C GLY A 274 -4.34 -27.62 -12.34
N ASP A 275 -4.44 -28.66 -11.50
CA ASP A 275 -4.41 -28.50 -10.04
C ASP A 275 -3.05 -27.98 -9.55
N LEU A 276 -1.96 -28.46 -10.15
CA LEU A 276 -0.61 -27.94 -9.85
C LEU A 276 -0.49 -26.46 -10.17
N THR A 277 -0.94 -26.04 -11.35
CA THR A 277 -0.88 -24.61 -11.75
C THR A 277 -1.78 -23.73 -10.90
N ALA A 278 -2.96 -24.20 -10.54
CA ALA A 278 -3.83 -23.54 -9.57
C ALA A 278 -3.17 -23.41 -8.19
N ALA A 279 -2.51 -24.47 -7.71
CA ALA A 279 -1.77 -24.45 -6.44
C ALA A 279 -0.64 -23.41 -6.42
N PHE A 280 0.11 -23.24 -7.53
CA PHE A 280 1.11 -22.18 -7.66
C PHE A 280 0.47 -20.79 -7.56
N GLN A 281 -0.64 -20.58 -8.24
CA GLN A 281 -1.34 -19.30 -8.26
C GLN A 281 -1.90 -18.92 -6.87
N TYR A 282 -2.54 -19.88 -6.19
CA TYR A 282 -3.07 -19.64 -4.85
C TYR A 282 -1.97 -19.50 -3.79
N ARG A 283 -0.84 -20.19 -3.93
CA ARG A 283 0.35 -19.92 -3.13
C ARG A 283 0.80 -18.47 -3.26
N GLY A 284 0.90 -17.98 -4.49
CA GLY A 284 1.20 -16.56 -4.77
C GLY A 284 0.16 -15.64 -4.14
N GLY A 285 -1.12 -16.03 -4.18
CA GLY A 285 -2.23 -15.32 -3.54
C GLY A 285 -2.05 -15.16 -2.03
N VAL A 286 -1.64 -16.22 -1.32
CA VAL A 286 -1.35 -16.18 0.12
C VAL A 286 -0.15 -15.26 0.41
N LEU A 287 0.93 -15.37 -0.34
CA LEU A 287 2.13 -14.55 -0.16
C LEU A 287 1.83 -13.06 -0.35
N ILE A 288 1.23 -12.70 -1.49
CA ILE A 288 0.91 -11.31 -1.83
C ILE A 288 -0.15 -10.76 -0.85
N GLY A 289 -1.16 -11.55 -0.50
CA GLY A 289 -2.17 -11.17 0.47
C GLY A 289 -1.57 -10.83 1.84
N SER A 290 -0.60 -11.63 2.32
CA SER A 290 0.11 -11.37 3.57
C SER A 290 0.91 -10.07 3.53
N ILE A 291 1.67 -9.83 2.48
CA ILE A 291 2.47 -8.61 2.30
C ILE A 291 1.57 -7.38 2.22
N MET A 292 0.49 -7.44 1.43
CA MET A 292 -0.45 -6.33 1.28
C MET A 292 -1.19 -6.01 2.59
N LEU A 293 -1.57 -7.03 3.37
CA LEU A 293 -2.21 -6.82 4.66
C LEU A 293 -1.30 -6.04 5.61
N ILE A 294 -0.05 -6.45 5.71
CA ILE A 294 0.95 -5.80 6.56
C ILE A 294 1.20 -4.35 6.12
N ASN A 295 1.42 -4.13 4.81
CA ASN A 295 1.61 -2.79 4.27
C ASN A 295 0.39 -1.89 4.51
N SER A 296 -0.82 -2.43 4.41
CA SER A 296 -2.05 -1.70 4.70
C SER A 296 -2.13 -1.29 6.17
N ILE A 297 -1.78 -2.17 7.10
CA ILE A 297 -1.76 -1.87 8.55
C ILE A 297 -0.73 -0.77 8.85
N VAL A 298 0.48 -0.87 8.26
CA VAL A 298 1.54 0.16 8.44
C VAL A 298 1.08 1.51 7.91
N SER A 299 0.48 1.55 6.72
CA SER A 299 -0.01 2.78 6.09
C SER A 299 -1.16 3.42 6.87
N ILE A 300 -2.10 2.60 7.38
CA ILE A 300 -3.19 3.06 8.25
C ILE A 300 -2.62 3.72 9.50
N ASN A 301 -1.66 3.09 10.17
CA ASN A 301 -1.04 3.64 11.39
C ASN A 301 -0.27 4.94 11.10
N ALA A 302 0.45 5.03 9.99
CA ALA A 302 1.16 6.24 9.59
C ALA A 302 0.22 7.43 9.33
N SER A 303 -0.96 7.17 8.76
CA SER A 303 -1.94 8.21 8.45
C SER A 303 -2.70 8.74 9.69
N MET A 304 -2.70 7.97 10.79
CA MET A 304 -3.46 8.33 12.01
C MET A 304 -3.01 9.64 12.65
N ALA A 305 -1.71 9.92 12.65
CA ALA A 305 -1.16 11.14 13.24
C ALA A 305 -1.70 12.42 12.55
N GLY A 306 -1.75 12.42 11.21
CA GLY A 306 -2.31 13.54 10.44
C GLY A 306 -3.82 13.69 10.65
N ILE A 307 -4.55 12.57 10.68
CA ILE A 307 -6.00 12.57 10.92
C ILE A 307 -6.32 13.16 12.31
N HIS A 308 -5.50 12.82 13.30
CA HIS A 308 -5.67 13.35 14.67
C HIS A 308 -5.48 14.88 14.71
N ARG A 309 -4.40 15.41 14.13
CA ARG A 309 -4.14 16.86 14.04
C ARG A 309 -5.26 17.61 13.32
N ILE A 310 -5.81 17.05 12.23
CA ILE A 310 -6.95 17.67 11.56
C ILE A 310 -8.20 17.64 12.44
N ASN A 311 -8.49 16.52 13.11
CA ASN A 311 -9.64 16.43 14.00
C ASN A 311 -9.55 17.42 15.17
N GLU A 312 -8.39 17.62 15.76
CA GLU A 312 -8.16 18.66 16.76
C GLU A 312 -8.51 20.04 16.19
N THR A 313 -7.94 20.39 15.04
CA THR A 313 -8.21 21.68 14.39
C THR A 313 -9.69 21.86 14.03
N VAL A 314 -10.36 20.82 13.54
CA VAL A 314 -11.80 20.85 13.19
C VAL A 314 -12.70 21.04 14.42
N HIS A 315 -12.32 20.51 15.59
CA HIS A 315 -13.15 20.57 16.80
C HIS A 315 -12.72 21.68 17.76
N GLU A 316 -11.66 22.41 17.46
CA GLU A 316 -11.20 23.56 18.23
C GLU A 316 -12.25 24.70 18.15
N LYS A 317 -12.47 25.41 19.27
CA LYS A 317 -13.42 26.51 19.33
C LYS A 317 -12.90 27.71 18.51
N THR A 318 -13.81 28.37 17.79
CA THR A 318 -13.55 29.63 17.08
C THR A 318 -14.07 30.82 17.91
N GLU A 319 -13.59 32.03 17.66
CA GLU A 319 -14.02 33.23 18.38
C GLU A 319 -15.53 33.50 18.26
N GLU A 320 -16.13 33.18 17.13
CA GLU A 320 -17.58 33.36 16.91
C GLU A 320 -18.48 32.47 17.76
N THR A 321 -17.93 31.47 18.44
CA THR A 321 -18.71 30.58 19.35
C THR A 321 -18.72 31.08 20.79
N ASN A 322 -18.05 32.20 21.07
CA ASN A 322 -17.98 32.81 22.40
C ASN A 322 -18.85 34.10 22.53
N GLY A 323 -19.72 34.36 21.53
CA GLY A 323 -20.71 35.43 21.57
C GLY A 323 -22.12 34.91 21.93
#